data_e283b0e595939f5b40613981452eeb9d
#
_entry.id   e283b0e595939f5b40613981452eeb9d
#
_cell.length_a   1.000
_cell.length_b   1.000
_cell.length_c   1.000
_cell.angle_alpha   90.00
_cell.angle_beta   90.00
_cell.angle_gamma   90.00
#
_symmetry.space_group_name_H-M   'P 1'
#
loop_
_entity.id
_entity.type
_entity.pdbx_description
1 polymer ?
#
loop_
_entity_poly.entity_id
_entity_poly.type
_entity_poly.pdbx_seq_one_letter_code
_entity_poly.pdbx_strand_id
1 'polypeptide(L)'
;MVTDVHPTAVIEPGAELDQGVTIGAYAYIGAQVKIAKGTVVMHHATVDGATTMGADNEVHPYAYVGGKTHDLKYQGGVQRLQIGSGNVFREFSTVHCATTEDQITILGNHNLVLSYSH
;
A
#
# COMPACT_ATOMS: atom_id res chain seq x y z
N MET A 1 10.19 -13.05 -13.79
CA MET A 1 10.63 -11.68 -13.48
C MET A 1 11.07 -11.63 -12.03
N VAL A 2 12.04 -10.80 -11.74
CA VAL A 2 12.63 -10.69 -10.40
C VAL A 2 12.04 -9.48 -9.69
N THR A 3 11.78 -9.63 -8.40
CA THR A 3 11.43 -8.48 -7.55
C THR A 3 12.64 -7.56 -7.45
N ASP A 4 12.45 -6.28 -7.71
CA ASP A 4 13.51 -5.27 -7.73
C ASP A 4 13.29 -4.25 -6.61
N VAL A 5 14.12 -4.34 -5.57
CA VAL A 5 14.02 -3.47 -4.41
C VAL A 5 15.26 -2.58 -4.34
N HIS A 6 15.04 -1.27 -4.36
CA HIS A 6 16.15 -0.33 -4.24
C HIS A 6 16.83 -0.49 -2.87
N PRO A 7 18.17 -0.40 -2.79
CA PRO A 7 18.89 -0.61 -1.52
C PRO A 7 18.49 0.32 -0.39
N THR A 8 17.98 1.50 -0.69
CA THR A 8 17.54 2.47 0.34
C THR A 8 16.10 2.28 0.80
N ALA A 9 15.33 1.40 0.13
CA ALA A 9 13.97 1.12 0.55
C ALA A 9 13.95 0.34 1.87
N VAL A 10 12.94 0.59 2.69
CA VAL A 10 12.77 -0.13 3.95
C VAL A 10 11.62 -1.12 3.78
N ILE A 11 11.95 -2.40 3.82
CA ILE A 11 10.97 -3.48 3.77
C ILE A 11 10.98 -4.14 5.13
N GLU A 12 9.91 -3.98 5.89
CA GLU A 12 9.84 -4.58 7.22
C GLU A 12 9.77 -6.11 7.14
N PRO A 13 10.38 -6.83 8.11
CA PRO A 13 10.26 -8.29 8.14
C PRO A 13 8.79 -8.74 8.20
N GLY A 14 8.43 -9.68 7.35
CA GLY A 14 7.05 -10.15 7.25
C GLY A 14 6.31 -9.67 6.01
N ALA A 15 6.76 -8.61 5.38
CA ALA A 15 6.19 -8.15 4.11
C ALA A 15 6.40 -9.20 3.02
N GLU A 16 5.38 -9.38 2.16
CA GLU A 16 5.43 -10.36 1.07
C GLU A 16 5.33 -9.61 -0.26
N LEU A 17 6.37 -9.76 -1.08
CA LEU A 17 6.45 -9.15 -2.40
C LEU A 17 6.54 -10.25 -3.45
N ASP A 18 5.60 -10.25 -4.38
CA ASP A 18 5.55 -11.24 -5.45
C ASP A 18 6.52 -10.88 -6.59
N GLN A 19 6.55 -11.72 -7.62
CA GLN A 19 7.45 -11.55 -8.77
C GLN A 19 7.19 -10.23 -9.50
N GLY A 20 8.25 -9.60 -9.96
CA GLY A 20 8.15 -8.40 -10.78
C GLY A 20 7.68 -7.16 -10.04
N VAL A 21 7.60 -7.21 -8.71
CA VAL A 21 7.32 -6.02 -7.90
C VAL A 21 8.57 -5.13 -7.88
N THR A 22 8.39 -3.84 -8.11
CA THR A 22 9.47 -2.85 -8.07
C THR A 22 9.24 -1.90 -6.90
N ILE A 23 10.27 -1.76 -6.06
CA ILE A 23 10.22 -0.83 -4.91
C ILE A 23 11.32 0.20 -5.09
N GLY A 24 10.94 1.46 -5.18
CA GLY A 24 11.86 2.57 -5.42
C GLY A 24 12.62 3.05 -4.18
N ALA A 25 13.52 4.01 -4.40
CA ALA A 25 14.36 4.57 -3.36
C ALA A 25 13.53 5.19 -2.23
N TYR A 26 13.95 4.94 -0.98
CA TYR A 26 13.31 5.51 0.21
C TYR A 26 11.83 5.19 0.37
N ALA A 27 11.33 4.18 -0.35
CA ALA A 27 9.98 3.69 -0.12
C ALA A 27 9.92 2.89 1.19
N TYR A 28 8.77 2.84 1.81
CA TYR A 28 8.55 2.09 3.04
C TYR A 28 7.43 1.07 2.83
N ILE A 29 7.71 -0.19 3.15
CA ILE A 29 6.73 -1.28 3.08
C ILE A 29 6.61 -1.90 4.47
N GLY A 30 5.42 -1.85 5.04
CA GLY A 30 5.17 -2.35 6.38
C GLY A 30 5.13 -3.88 6.46
N ALA A 31 5.21 -4.40 7.69
CA ALA A 31 5.38 -5.84 7.94
C ALA A 31 4.19 -6.70 7.53
N GLN A 32 2.99 -6.14 7.51
CA GLN A 32 1.76 -6.89 7.20
C GLN A 32 1.27 -6.65 5.76
N VAL A 33 2.13 -6.10 4.92
CA VAL A 33 1.79 -5.76 3.53
C VAL A 33 2.06 -6.96 2.63
N LYS A 34 1.12 -7.23 1.72
CA LYS A 34 1.27 -8.24 0.67
C LYS A 34 1.01 -7.58 -0.68
N ILE A 35 1.96 -7.66 -1.57
CA ILE A 35 1.88 -7.01 -2.89
C ILE A 35 2.04 -8.07 -3.98
N ALA A 36 1.05 -8.14 -4.87
CA ALA A 36 1.05 -9.09 -5.96
C ALA A 36 1.90 -8.58 -7.14
N LYS A 37 2.10 -9.44 -8.11
CA LYS A 37 3.06 -9.28 -9.21
C LYS A 37 2.88 -7.97 -9.98
N GLY A 38 3.97 -7.44 -10.47
CA GLY A 38 3.98 -6.31 -11.40
C GLY A 38 3.65 -4.96 -10.80
N THR A 39 3.36 -4.89 -9.51
CA THR A 39 3.09 -3.61 -8.84
C THR A 39 4.38 -2.79 -8.71
N VAL A 40 4.28 -1.51 -8.96
CA VAL A 40 5.40 -0.57 -8.84
C VAL A 40 5.12 0.40 -7.70
N VAL A 41 5.98 0.39 -6.69
CA VAL A 41 5.97 1.38 -5.62
C VAL A 41 7.15 2.32 -5.86
N MET A 42 6.86 3.56 -6.17
CA MET A 42 7.89 4.53 -6.55
C MET A 42 8.59 5.11 -5.32
N HIS A 43 9.61 5.93 -5.57
CA HIS A 43 10.43 6.49 -4.50
C HIS A 43 9.58 7.29 -3.49
N HIS A 44 9.95 7.22 -2.23
CA HIS A 44 9.32 7.96 -1.12
C HIS A 44 7.83 7.64 -0.90
N ALA A 45 7.30 6.58 -1.50
CA ALA A 45 5.93 6.13 -1.24
C ALA A 45 5.89 5.20 -0.03
N THR A 46 4.75 5.12 0.61
CA THR A 46 4.55 4.25 1.78
C THR A 46 3.36 3.34 1.54
N VAL A 47 3.56 2.05 1.76
CA VAL A 47 2.48 1.06 1.85
C VAL A 47 2.60 0.39 3.21
N ASP A 48 1.59 0.55 4.04
CA ASP A 48 1.66 0.11 5.43
C ASP A 48 0.34 -0.54 5.85
N GLY A 49 0.25 -0.91 7.13
CA GLY A 49 -0.91 -1.56 7.69
C GLY A 49 -1.11 -2.98 7.15
N ALA A 50 -2.24 -3.59 7.48
CA ALA A 50 -2.60 -4.91 6.97
C ALA A 50 -3.22 -4.78 5.58
N THR A 51 -2.40 -4.41 4.62
CA THR A 51 -2.79 -4.10 3.25
C THR A 51 -2.43 -5.24 2.31
N THR A 52 -3.42 -5.74 1.57
CA THR A 52 -3.21 -6.70 0.49
C THR A 52 -3.48 -5.98 -0.82
N MET A 53 -2.47 -5.95 -1.68
CA MET A 53 -2.53 -5.24 -2.96
C MET A 53 -2.44 -6.22 -4.11
N GLY A 54 -3.37 -6.11 -5.05
CA GLY A 54 -3.37 -6.95 -6.24
C GLY A 54 -2.24 -6.61 -7.21
N ALA A 55 -2.37 -7.11 -8.44
CA ALA A 55 -1.33 -6.99 -9.45
C ALA A 55 -1.37 -5.65 -10.18
N ASP A 56 -0.21 -5.26 -10.71
CA ASP A 56 -0.08 -4.15 -11.68
C ASP A 56 -0.63 -2.80 -11.19
N ASN A 57 -0.50 -2.53 -9.90
CA ASN A 57 -0.80 -1.22 -9.34
C ASN A 57 0.41 -0.31 -9.44
N GLU A 58 0.19 0.99 -9.41
CA GLU A 58 1.25 2.00 -9.36
C GLU A 58 1.03 2.88 -8.14
N VAL A 59 2.02 2.95 -7.28
CA VAL A 59 2.01 3.84 -6.11
C VAL A 59 3.05 4.92 -6.38
N HIS A 60 2.60 6.13 -6.65
CA HIS A 60 3.45 7.25 -7.05
C HIS A 60 4.18 7.87 -5.85
N PRO A 61 5.20 8.72 -6.11
CA PRO A 61 5.97 9.30 -5.00
C PRO A 61 5.10 10.05 -3.99
N TYR A 62 5.42 9.85 -2.71
CA TYR A 62 4.73 10.49 -1.58
C TYR A 62 3.26 10.11 -1.40
N ALA A 63 2.79 9.05 -2.07
CA ALA A 63 1.48 8.47 -1.76
C ALA A 63 1.59 7.65 -0.46
N TYR A 64 0.51 7.62 0.31
CA TYR A 64 0.46 6.87 1.57
C TYR A 64 -0.74 5.92 1.52
N VAL A 65 -0.47 4.64 1.37
CA VAL A 65 -1.50 3.61 1.23
C VAL A 65 -1.49 2.72 2.46
N GLY A 66 -2.66 2.54 3.06
CA GLY A 66 -2.81 1.68 4.23
C GLY A 66 -2.52 2.37 5.55
N GLY A 67 -2.55 3.69 5.58
CA GLY A 67 -2.36 4.44 6.81
C GLY A 67 -3.41 4.10 7.86
N LYS A 68 -3.04 4.21 9.13
CA LYS A 68 -3.98 4.00 10.23
C LYS A 68 -4.99 5.14 10.27
N THR A 69 -6.23 4.81 10.62
CA THR A 69 -7.23 5.83 10.85
C THR A 69 -6.84 6.71 12.03
N HIS A 70 -7.22 7.97 11.97
CA HIS A 70 -7.11 8.90 13.09
C HIS A 70 -8.39 8.94 13.93
N ASP A 71 -9.27 7.98 13.78
CA ASP A 71 -10.51 7.91 14.54
C ASP A 71 -10.19 7.63 16.02
N LEU A 72 -10.59 8.55 16.88
CA LEU A 72 -10.35 8.42 18.31
C LEU A 72 -11.15 7.30 18.97
N LYS A 73 -12.11 6.73 18.27
CA LYS A 73 -12.89 5.60 18.77
C LYS A 73 -12.22 4.27 18.52
N TYR A 74 -11.10 4.25 17.79
CA TYR A 74 -10.37 3.02 17.51
C TYR A 74 -9.77 2.46 18.79
N GLN A 75 -10.10 1.22 19.12
CA GLN A 75 -9.73 0.60 20.39
C GLN A 75 -8.80 -0.60 20.23
N GLY A 76 -8.16 -0.76 19.09
CA GLY A 76 -7.26 -1.88 18.82
C GLY A 76 -7.80 -2.80 17.75
N GLY A 77 -7.14 -3.94 17.57
CA GLY A 77 -7.46 -4.89 16.52
C GLY A 77 -6.70 -4.63 15.24
N VAL A 78 -6.94 -5.43 14.21
CA VAL A 78 -6.26 -5.34 12.93
C VAL A 78 -7.17 -4.64 11.93
N GLN A 79 -6.72 -3.48 11.47
CA GLN A 79 -7.39 -2.76 10.39
C GLN A 79 -6.87 -3.29 9.07
N ARG A 80 -7.76 -3.60 8.15
CA ARG A 80 -7.41 -4.23 6.87
C ARG A 80 -7.80 -3.37 5.69
N LEU A 81 -6.97 -3.44 4.65
CA LEU A 81 -7.23 -2.78 3.38
C LEU A 81 -6.98 -3.79 2.27
N GLN A 82 -7.98 -4.00 1.42
CA GLN A 82 -7.83 -4.85 0.23
C GLN A 82 -7.90 -3.97 -1.00
N ILE A 83 -6.87 -4.06 -1.83
CA ILE A 83 -6.76 -3.29 -3.07
C ILE A 83 -6.69 -4.29 -4.22
N GLY A 84 -7.54 -4.09 -5.22
CA GLY A 84 -7.52 -4.91 -6.43
C GLY A 84 -6.33 -4.58 -7.31
N SER A 85 -6.50 -4.77 -8.62
CA SER A 85 -5.40 -4.65 -9.58
C SER A 85 -5.56 -3.45 -10.49
N GLY A 86 -4.45 -2.95 -11.03
CA GLY A 86 -4.45 -1.89 -12.04
C GLY A 86 -4.80 -0.51 -11.51
N ASN A 87 -4.69 -0.27 -10.21
CA ASN A 87 -4.97 1.04 -9.64
C ASN A 87 -3.74 1.94 -9.71
N VAL A 88 -3.97 3.24 -9.80
CA VAL A 88 -2.92 4.25 -9.79
C VAL A 88 -3.18 5.19 -8.62
N PHE A 89 -2.22 5.26 -7.71
CA PHE A 89 -2.26 6.17 -6.57
C PHE A 89 -1.31 7.31 -6.84
N ARG A 90 -1.84 8.50 -7.13
CA ARG A 90 -1.02 9.64 -7.48
C ARG A 90 -0.34 10.25 -6.26
N GLU A 91 0.60 11.13 -6.52
CA GLU A 91 1.39 11.81 -5.49
C GLU A 91 0.48 12.46 -4.45
N PHE A 92 0.85 12.33 -3.18
CA PHE A 92 0.13 12.91 -2.03
C PHE A 92 -1.30 12.39 -1.85
N SER A 93 -1.68 11.28 -2.49
CA SER A 93 -2.94 10.62 -2.17
C SER A 93 -2.79 9.81 -0.89
N THR A 94 -3.88 9.63 -0.16
CA THR A 94 -3.90 8.79 1.04
C THR A 94 -5.07 7.83 0.98
N VAL A 95 -4.81 6.57 1.37
CA VAL A 95 -5.83 5.54 1.51
C VAL A 95 -5.65 4.91 2.88
N HIS A 96 -6.65 4.98 3.73
CA HIS A 96 -6.57 4.47 5.09
C HIS A 96 -7.20 3.09 5.23
N CYS A 97 -6.74 2.34 6.23
CA CYS A 97 -7.36 1.09 6.62
C CYS A 97 -8.70 1.33 7.31
N ALA A 98 -9.53 0.28 7.40
CA ALA A 98 -10.81 0.35 8.11
C ALA A 98 -10.61 0.70 9.59
N THR A 99 -11.63 1.31 10.18
CA THR A 99 -11.56 1.83 11.56
C THR A 99 -11.80 0.78 12.64
N THR A 100 -12.40 -0.37 12.30
CA THR A 100 -12.65 -1.44 13.26
C THR A 100 -12.03 -2.75 12.78
N GLU A 101 -11.77 -3.67 13.73
CA GLU A 101 -11.11 -4.93 13.40
C GLU A 101 -11.94 -5.84 12.48
N ASP A 102 -13.26 -5.73 12.54
CA ASP A 102 -14.15 -6.54 11.73
C ASP A 102 -14.45 -5.93 10.36
N GLN A 103 -13.91 -4.75 10.09
CA GLN A 103 -14.14 -4.07 8.83
C GLN A 103 -12.93 -4.20 7.93
N ILE A 104 -13.21 -4.37 6.64
CA ILE A 104 -12.21 -4.37 5.60
C ILE A 104 -12.55 -3.26 4.63
N THR A 105 -11.62 -2.33 4.43
CA THR A 105 -11.77 -1.34 3.38
C THR A 105 -11.37 -1.98 2.06
N ILE A 106 -12.22 -1.89 1.05
CA ILE A 106 -11.99 -2.51 -0.25
C ILE A 106 -11.93 -1.43 -1.33
N LEU A 107 -10.82 -1.41 -2.05
CA LEU A 107 -10.68 -0.62 -3.26
C LEU A 107 -10.58 -1.59 -4.45
N GLY A 108 -11.50 -1.47 -5.41
CA GLY A 108 -11.57 -2.37 -6.54
C GLY A 108 -10.42 -2.20 -7.53
N ASN A 109 -10.71 -2.45 -8.82
CA ASN A 109 -9.69 -2.45 -9.88
C ASN A 109 -9.75 -1.18 -10.72
N HIS A 110 -8.61 -0.84 -11.33
CA HIS A 110 -8.51 0.23 -12.34
C HIS A 110 -9.00 1.59 -11.86
N ASN A 111 -8.77 1.93 -10.60
CA ASN A 111 -9.09 3.23 -10.06
C ASN A 111 -7.90 4.19 -10.19
N LEU A 112 -8.19 5.46 -10.36
CA LEU A 112 -7.20 6.52 -10.30
C LEU A 112 -7.47 7.34 -9.04
N VAL A 113 -6.56 7.27 -8.07
CA VAL A 113 -6.66 8.01 -6.82
C VAL A 113 -5.80 9.25 -6.96
N LEU A 114 -6.44 10.41 -7.05
CA LEU A 114 -5.74 11.66 -7.33
C LEU A 114 -5.08 12.25 -6.09
N SER A 115 -4.18 13.20 -6.32
CA SER A 115 -3.47 13.91 -5.26
C SER A 115 -4.46 14.56 -4.29
N TYR A 116 -4.13 14.50 -3.00
CA TYR A 116 -4.95 15.04 -1.90
C TYR A 116 -6.32 14.35 -1.75
N SER A 117 -6.51 13.17 -2.34
CA SER A 117 -7.71 12.36 -2.11
C SER A 117 -7.55 11.51 -0.84
N HIS A 118 -8.69 11.10 -0.30
CA HIS A 118 -8.74 10.25 0.89
C HIS A 118 -9.50 8.97 0.65
#